data_5744816cbf4779bf0f4de97783cf94b5
#
_entry.id   5744816cbf4779bf0f4de97783cf94b5
#
_cell.length_a   1.000
_cell.length_b   1.000
_cell.length_c   1.000
_cell.angle_alpha   90.00
_cell.angle_beta   90.00
_cell.angle_gamma   90.00
#
_symmetry.space_group_name_H-M   'P 1'
#
loop_
_entity.id
_entity.type
_entity.pdbx_description
1 polymer ?
#
loop_
_entity_poly.entity_id
_entity_poly.type
_entity_poly.pdbx_seq_one_letter_code
_entity_poly.pdbx_strand_id
1 'polypeptide(L)'
;MLVLGEPTALLFFCGHKIQRVFDNLLRNAVLYSYPDTEIAITAEVLGSNAVICFRNHGDTIPEEKLAHIFEQFYRLDAARSSSGGVGLGLAIAQQIVELHGGAIEARSAKDMIEFTVKLPLS
;
A
#
# COMPACT_ATOMS: atom_id res chain seq x y z
N MET A 1 -4.36 5.51 -14.86
CA MET A 1 -3.89 6.87 -14.57
C MET A 1 -3.53 6.98 -13.08
N LEU A 2 -2.50 7.71 -12.79
CA LEU A 2 -2.02 7.92 -11.43
C LEU A 2 -2.41 9.32 -10.96
N VAL A 3 -3.08 9.41 -9.82
CA VAL A 3 -3.49 10.69 -9.24
C VAL A 3 -2.77 10.88 -7.91
N LEU A 4 -2.02 11.98 -7.78
CA LEU A 4 -1.29 12.31 -6.56
C LEU A 4 -2.01 13.43 -5.82
N GLY A 5 -2.28 13.20 -4.51
CA GLY A 5 -2.80 14.21 -3.64
C GLY A 5 -1.69 15.08 -3.07
N GLU A 6 -1.78 15.46 -1.83
CA GLU A 6 -0.86 16.35 -1.13
C GLU A 6 0.60 15.88 -1.19
N PRO A 7 1.43 16.34 -2.14
CA PRO A 7 2.82 15.87 -2.21
C PRO A 7 3.70 16.41 -1.10
N THR A 8 3.28 17.49 -0.47
CA THR A 8 4.07 18.14 0.58
C THR A 8 4.37 17.21 1.74
N ALA A 9 3.40 16.35 2.11
CA ALA A 9 3.57 15.43 3.22
C ALA A 9 4.69 14.41 2.94
N LEU A 10 4.92 14.08 1.68
CA LEU A 10 5.94 13.10 1.31
C LEU A 10 7.35 13.60 1.50
N LEU A 11 7.55 14.93 1.52
CA LEU A 11 8.87 15.52 1.68
C LEU A 11 9.49 15.24 3.05
N PHE A 12 8.66 14.92 4.04
CA PHE A 12 9.15 14.61 5.37
C PHE A 12 9.69 13.19 5.50
N PHE A 13 9.50 12.36 4.49
CA PHE A 13 9.84 10.94 4.55
C PHE A 13 10.71 10.52 3.38
N CYS A 14 11.66 11.37 2.98
CA CYS A 14 12.52 11.13 1.83
C CYS A 14 13.70 10.20 2.15
N GLY A 15 13.45 9.12 2.85
CA GLY A 15 14.49 8.13 3.12
C GLY A 15 14.33 6.91 2.21
N HIS A 16 15.41 6.16 2.02
CA HIS A 16 15.38 4.97 1.18
C HIS A 16 14.35 3.94 1.65
N LYS A 17 14.20 3.80 2.96
CA LYS A 17 13.26 2.82 3.50
C LYS A 17 11.82 3.20 3.24
N ILE A 18 11.49 4.47 3.41
CA ILE A 18 10.12 4.94 3.16
C ILE A 18 9.80 4.87 1.66
N GLN A 19 10.77 5.20 0.82
CA GLN A 19 10.59 5.04 -0.63
C GLN A 19 10.25 3.60 -0.97
N ARG A 20 10.89 2.65 -0.31
CA ARG A 20 10.62 1.23 -0.54
C ARG A 20 9.19 0.85 -0.18
N VAL A 21 8.64 1.44 0.89
CA VAL A 21 7.23 1.24 1.25
C VAL A 21 6.33 1.69 0.10
N PHE A 22 6.56 2.89 -0.40
CA PHE A 22 5.73 3.44 -1.48
C PHE A 22 5.87 2.64 -2.76
N ASP A 23 7.08 2.22 -3.10
CA ASP A 23 7.32 1.41 -4.29
C ASP A 23 6.59 0.08 -4.19
N ASN A 24 6.62 -0.56 -3.02
CA ASN A 24 5.93 -1.83 -2.83
C ASN A 24 4.42 -1.68 -2.92
N LEU A 25 3.87 -0.62 -2.36
CA LEU A 25 2.42 -0.38 -2.41
C LEU A 25 1.98 0.01 -3.81
N LEU A 26 2.77 0.80 -4.51
CA LEU A 26 2.45 1.17 -5.89
C LEU A 26 2.52 -0.06 -6.80
N ARG A 27 3.52 -0.90 -6.64
CA ARG A 27 3.63 -2.13 -7.41
C ARG A 27 2.41 -3.02 -7.19
N ASN A 28 1.97 -3.14 -5.94
CA ASN A 28 0.77 -3.90 -5.62
C ASN A 28 -0.46 -3.31 -6.31
N ALA A 29 -0.60 -1.99 -6.26
CA ALA A 29 -1.74 -1.33 -6.88
C ALA A 29 -1.78 -1.60 -8.39
N VAL A 30 -0.61 -1.50 -9.05
CA VAL A 30 -0.52 -1.77 -10.48
C VAL A 30 -0.83 -3.23 -10.78
N LEU A 31 -0.29 -4.15 -9.96
CA LEU A 31 -0.43 -5.58 -10.20
C LEU A 31 -1.89 -6.04 -10.11
N TYR A 32 -2.64 -5.50 -9.17
CA TYR A 32 -4.01 -5.95 -8.91
C TYR A 32 -5.09 -5.04 -9.47
N SER A 33 -4.72 -3.99 -10.20
CA SER A 33 -5.72 -3.09 -10.77
C SER A 33 -6.29 -3.66 -12.07
N TYR A 34 -7.55 -3.32 -12.33
CA TYR A 34 -8.15 -3.61 -13.62
C TYR A 34 -7.48 -2.75 -14.70
N PRO A 35 -7.37 -3.26 -15.93
CA PRO A 35 -6.79 -2.47 -17.01
C PRO A 35 -7.56 -1.18 -17.26
N ASP A 36 -6.82 -0.14 -17.59
CA ASP A 36 -7.39 1.17 -17.97
C ASP A 36 -8.20 1.83 -16.84
N THR A 37 -7.87 1.52 -15.59
CA THR A 37 -8.50 2.18 -14.46
C THR A 37 -7.49 3.07 -13.74
N GLU A 38 -8.02 3.97 -12.95
CA GLU A 38 -7.24 4.96 -12.21
C GLU A 38 -6.66 4.37 -10.94
N ILE A 39 -5.40 4.68 -10.68
CA ILE A 39 -4.78 4.41 -9.39
C ILE A 39 -4.65 5.75 -8.68
N ALA A 40 -5.27 5.88 -7.53
CA ALA A 40 -5.25 7.12 -6.77
C ALA A 40 -4.28 7.01 -5.59
N ILE A 41 -3.35 7.94 -5.51
CA ILE A 41 -2.46 8.06 -4.36
C ILE A 41 -2.70 9.42 -3.74
N THR A 42 -3.16 9.45 -2.49
CA THR A 42 -3.39 10.70 -1.79
C THR A 42 -2.52 10.75 -0.55
N ALA A 43 -2.11 11.94 -0.18
CA ALA A 43 -1.33 12.16 1.02
C ALA A 43 -1.85 13.42 1.70
N GLU A 44 -2.08 13.33 3.00
CA GLU A 44 -2.56 14.47 3.76
C GLU A 44 -2.02 14.43 5.18
N VAL A 45 -2.07 15.55 5.84
CA VAL A 45 -1.66 15.66 7.23
C VAL A 45 -2.91 15.73 8.09
N LEU A 46 -3.06 14.78 9.00
CA LEU A 46 -4.18 14.71 9.94
C LEU A 46 -3.61 14.72 11.35
N GLY A 47 -3.77 15.84 12.05
CA GLY A 47 -3.18 16.00 13.37
C GLY A 47 -1.65 15.94 13.27
N SER A 48 -1.04 15.04 14.01
CA SER A 48 0.42 14.88 14.03
C SER A 48 0.90 13.74 13.12
N ASN A 49 0.04 13.27 12.22
CA ASN A 49 0.38 12.15 11.34
C ASN A 49 0.28 12.55 9.88
N ALA A 50 1.13 11.93 9.06
CA ALA A 50 0.93 11.92 7.62
C ALA A 50 0.15 10.65 7.27
N VAL A 51 -0.89 10.78 6.45
CA VAL A 51 -1.73 9.65 6.04
C VAL A 51 -1.65 9.55 4.53
N ILE A 52 -1.11 8.45 4.06
CA ILE A 52 -0.94 8.20 2.62
C ILE A 52 -1.82 7.01 2.24
N CYS A 53 -2.66 7.20 1.24
CA CYS A 53 -3.61 6.19 0.81
C CYS A 53 -3.34 5.81 -0.65
N PHE A 54 -3.23 4.51 -0.90
CA PHE A 54 -3.08 3.94 -2.23
C PHE A 54 -4.37 3.18 -2.54
N ARG A 55 -5.09 3.59 -3.56
CA ARG A 55 -6.37 3.00 -3.93
C ARG A 55 -6.38 2.60 -5.39
N ASN A 56 -6.84 1.40 -5.66
CA ASN A 56 -7.00 0.94 -7.03
C ASN A 56 -8.30 0.17 -7.20
N HIS A 57 -8.77 0.11 -8.44
CA HIS A 57 -9.92 -0.71 -8.81
C HIS A 57 -9.42 -2.11 -9.12
N GLY A 58 -9.92 -3.09 -8.41
CA GLY A 58 -9.52 -4.48 -8.60
C GLY A 58 -10.47 -5.40 -7.87
N ASP A 59 -10.30 -6.69 -8.06
CA ASP A 59 -11.16 -7.68 -7.41
C ASP A 59 -11.15 -7.50 -5.90
N THR A 60 -12.34 -7.52 -5.30
CA THR A 60 -12.47 -7.41 -3.85
C THR A 60 -11.73 -8.55 -3.18
N ILE A 61 -10.88 -8.20 -2.20
CA ILE A 61 -10.13 -9.19 -1.43
C ILE A 61 -11.00 -9.61 -0.24
N PRO A 62 -11.31 -10.90 -0.10
CA PRO A 62 -12.10 -11.38 1.04
C PRO A 62 -11.42 -11.07 2.37
N GLU A 63 -12.20 -10.86 3.41
CA GLU A 63 -11.67 -10.53 4.72
C GLU A 63 -10.71 -11.56 5.27
N GLU A 64 -10.98 -12.84 5.02
CA GLU A 64 -10.08 -13.90 5.49
C GLU A 64 -8.70 -13.82 4.83
N LYS A 65 -8.63 -13.28 3.62
CA LYS A 65 -7.35 -13.06 2.95
C LYS A 65 -6.70 -11.75 3.39
N LEU A 66 -7.50 -10.71 3.64
CA LEU A 66 -6.97 -9.45 4.16
C LEU A 66 -6.27 -9.64 5.51
N ALA A 67 -6.76 -10.57 6.31
CA ALA A 67 -6.16 -10.85 7.61
C ALA A 67 -4.72 -11.35 7.49
N HIS A 68 -4.33 -11.89 6.34
CA HIS A 68 -3.00 -12.46 6.12
C HIS A 68 -2.17 -11.66 5.12
N ILE A 69 -2.70 -10.54 4.61
CA ILE A 69 -2.09 -9.84 3.47
C ILE A 69 -0.67 -9.34 3.75
N PHE A 70 -0.33 -9.09 5.01
CA PHE A 70 0.99 -8.61 5.40
C PHE A 70 1.93 -9.71 5.87
N GLU A 71 1.48 -10.96 5.87
CA GLU A 71 2.34 -12.07 6.29
C GLU A 71 3.39 -12.37 5.23
N GLN A 72 4.58 -12.75 5.69
CA GLN A 72 5.65 -13.13 4.78
C GLN A 72 5.22 -14.31 3.93
N PHE A 73 5.55 -14.24 2.63
CA PHE A 73 5.29 -15.30 1.66
C PHE A 73 3.80 -15.54 1.37
N TYR A 74 2.91 -14.75 1.96
CA TYR A 74 1.49 -14.86 1.63
C TYR A 74 1.23 -14.25 0.25
N ARG A 75 0.46 -14.93 -0.58
CA ARG A 75 0.12 -14.48 -1.93
C ARG A 75 -1.36 -14.67 -2.17
N LEU A 76 -2.00 -13.65 -2.73
CA LEU A 76 -3.43 -13.72 -3.06
C LEU A 76 -3.70 -14.70 -4.18
N ASP A 77 -2.76 -14.82 -5.11
CA ASP A 77 -2.90 -15.69 -6.27
C ASP A 77 -1.58 -16.44 -6.47
N ALA A 78 -1.52 -17.64 -5.95
CA ALA A 78 -0.32 -18.48 -6.04
C ALA A 78 -0.01 -18.91 -7.48
N ALA A 79 -1.02 -18.90 -8.37
CA ALA A 79 -0.81 -19.28 -9.77
C ALA A 79 -0.06 -18.21 -10.56
N ARG A 80 0.05 -17.00 -10.01
CA ARG A 80 0.77 -15.89 -10.65
C ARG A 80 2.16 -15.73 -10.08
N SER A 81 2.86 -16.82 -9.90
CA SER A 81 4.16 -16.79 -9.24
C SER A 81 5.19 -15.90 -9.95
N SER A 82 5.09 -15.76 -11.26
CA SER A 82 6.06 -14.96 -12.01
C SER A 82 5.82 -13.46 -11.92
N SER A 83 4.63 -13.01 -11.53
CA SER A 83 4.28 -11.60 -11.55
C SER A 83 4.27 -10.95 -10.17
N GLY A 84 4.14 -11.74 -9.11
CA GLY A 84 3.99 -11.20 -7.76
C GLY A 84 5.20 -11.31 -6.86
N GLY A 85 6.33 -11.82 -7.37
CA GLY A 85 7.48 -12.05 -6.53
C GLY A 85 7.24 -13.18 -5.55
N VAL A 86 7.88 -13.12 -4.39
CA VAL A 86 7.79 -14.20 -3.40
C VAL A 86 6.90 -13.85 -2.22
N GLY A 87 6.12 -12.77 -2.30
CA GLY A 87 5.20 -12.41 -1.23
C GLY A 87 5.86 -11.71 -0.05
N LEU A 88 6.93 -10.97 -0.31
CA LEU A 88 7.63 -10.23 0.75
C LEU A 88 7.34 -8.73 0.75
N GLY A 89 6.83 -8.19 -0.35
CA GLY A 89 6.69 -6.75 -0.52
C GLY A 89 5.85 -6.08 0.57
N LEU A 90 4.67 -6.62 0.87
CA LEU A 90 3.79 -6.04 1.87
C LEU A 90 4.32 -6.27 3.28
N ALA A 91 4.94 -7.43 3.54
CA ALA A 91 5.54 -7.69 4.85
C ALA A 91 6.67 -6.71 5.14
N ILE A 92 7.50 -6.43 4.13
CA ILE A 92 8.59 -5.47 4.26
C ILE A 92 8.03 -4.06 4.48
N ALA A 93 6.99 -3.69 3.73
CA ALA A 93 6.37 -2.38 3.88
C ALA A 93 5.84 -2.18 5.31
N GLN A 94 5.14 -3.17 5.84
CA GLN A 94 4.63 -3.11 7.20
C GLN A 94 5.75 -2.97 8.22
N GLN A 95 6.81 -3.74 8.07
CA GLN A 95 7.94 -3.70 8.98
C GLN A 95 8.59 -2.33 9.00
N ILE A 96 8.80 -1.73 7.83
CA ILE A 96 9.41 -0.41 7.74
C ILE A 96 8.50 0.65 8.38
N VAL A 97 7.20 0.61 8.09
CA VAL A 97 6.24 1.56 8.66
C VAL A 97 6.23 1.47 10.18
N GLU A 98 6.22 0.24 10.71
CA GLU A 98 6.23 0.04 12.16
C GLU A 98 7.51 0.52 12.82
N LEU A 99 8.65 0.36 12.14
CA LEU A 99 9.92 0.88 12.63
C LEU A 99 9.93 2.41 12.72
N HIS A 100 9.11 3.07 11.93
CA HIS A 100 8.96 4.52 11.97
C HIS A 100 7.85 4.97 12.93
N GLY A 101 7.31 4.05 13.71
CA GLY A 101 6.26 4.37 14.67
C GLY A 101 4.88 4.53 14.06
N GLY A 102 4.70 4.07 12.85
CA GLY A 102 3.44 4.19 12.12
C GLY A 102 2.65 2.91 12.05
N ALA A 103 1.63 2.91 11.21
CA ALA A 103 0.77 1.76 10.99
C ALA A 103 0.37 1.69 9.53
N ILE A 104 0.10 0.48 9.06
CA ILE A 104 -0.39 0.25 7.70
C ILE A 104 -1.61 -0.66 7.79
N GLU A 105 -2.62 -0.37 7.00
CA GLU A 105 -3.82 -1.22 6.94
C GLU A 105 -4.28 -1.39 5.50
N ALA A 106 -5.04 -2.46 5.28
CA ALA A 106 -5.61 -2.79 4.00
C ALA A 106 -7.11 -2.93 4.14
N ARG A 107 -7.85 -2.42 3.16
CA ARG A 107 -9.29 -2.58 3.07
C ARG A 107 -9.65 -2.93 1.64
N SER A 108 -10.73 -3.67 1.48
CA SER A 108 -11.23 -3.98 0.15
C SER A 108 -12.73 -4.20 0.21
N ALA A 109 -13.44 -3.59 -0.73
CA ALA A 109 -14.89 -3.75 -0.87
C ALA A 109 -15.30 -3.17 -2.23
N LYS A 110 -16.36 -3.70 -2.80
CA LYS A 110 -16.97 -3.16 -4.03
C LYS A 110 -15.96 -2.96 -5.16
N ASP A 111 -15.09 -3.94 -5.33
CA ASP A 111 -14.05 -3.95 -6.37
C ASP A 111 -13.08 -2.79 -6.25
N MET A 112 -12.77 -2.44 -5.01
CA MET A 112 -11.72 -1.47 -4.68
C MET A 112 -10.78 -2.10 -3.69
N ILE A 113 -9.50 -1.77 -3.81
CA ILE A 113 -8.45 -2.17 -2.87
C ILE A 113 -7.77 -0.91 -2.38
N GLU A 114 -7.61 -0.80 -1.06
CA GLU A 114 -7.06 0.41 -0.46
C GLU A 114 -6.03 0.04 0.60
N PHE A 115 -4.84 0.63 0.49
CA PHE A 115 -3.80 0.54 1.51
C PHE A 115 -3.58 1.92 2.10
N THR A 116 -3.61 2.03 3.42
CA THR A 116 -3.41 3.29 4.11
C THR A 116 -2.19 3.20 5.01
N VAL A 117 -1.26 4.13 4.84
CA VAL A 117 -0.05 4.25 5.66
C VAL A 117 -0.19 5.49 6.53
N LYS A 118 0.02 5.32 7.82
CA LYS A 118 -0.02 6.42 8.78
C LYS A 118 1.36 6.54 9.43
N LEU A 119 1.97 7.71 9.33
CA LEU A 119 3.31 7.95 9.84
C LEU A 119 3.33 9.19 10.73
N PRO A 120 3.94 9.12 11.92
CA PRO A 120 4.04 10.31 12.77
C PRO A 120 4.99 11.33 12.15
N LEU A 121 4.66 12.61 12.30
CA LEU A 121 5.39 13.70 11.69
C LEU A 121 6.57 14.22 12.51
N SER A 122 6.82 13.67 13.66
CA SER A 122 7.98 14.17 14.44
C SER A 122 8.57 13.09 15.31
#